data_ee49be3525468006789144fbe5450906
#
_entry.id   ee49be3525468006789144fbe5450906
#
_cell.length_a   1.000
_cell.length_b   1.000
_cell.length_c   1.000
_cell.angle_alpha   90.00
_cell.angle_beta   90.00
_cell.angle_gamma   90.00
#
_symmetry.space_group_name_H-M   'P 1'
#
loop_
_entity.id
_entity.type
_entity.pdbx_description
1 polymer ?
#
loop_
_entity_poly.entity_id
_entity_poly.type
_entity_poly.pdbx_seq_one_letter_code
_entity_poly.pdbx_strand_id
1 'polypeptide(L)'
;PSNYLHYDDGCQYIPIGYNIAWHNNNPVLNYTTWLSKLSAVGGNFYRLWMPHWGLGMEWRNGNGYSGLRKYKETNMAYLDWLVEYSEEKNMGIMLCIQHHGQVSTTVNPNWRESPYNVANGGPCVTTADFFTNQTAKNHTKNRLKYILARWGYSTSIMSWELFNEVNWTDNAVAIESSVASWHAEMATFIKENDVYGHLVTTSTASEDYGKEIWNNPDIDFTQSHIYINNENIERAIVSSSKQRLKEFEKPTLMGEFGLGDNANLSNIDADGVHIHNT
;
A
#
# COMPACT_ATOMS: atom_id res chain seq x y z
N PRO A 1 20.32 -5.94 -12.40
CA PRO A 1 19.29 -5.39 -11.51
C PRO A 1 19.92 -4.38 -10.56
N SER A 2 19.27 -3.25 -10.35
CA SER A 2 19.72 -2.25 -9.38
C SER A 2 19.25 -2.66 -7.98
N ASN A 3 20.11 -2.48 -6.99
CA ASN A 3 19.77 -2.70 -5.59
C ASN A 3 19.01 -1.49 -4.98
N TYR A 4 18.82 -0.44 -5.77
CA TYR A 4 18.22 0.82 -5.35
C TYR A 4 17.16 1.30 -6.34
N LEU A 5 16.23 2.10 -5.84
CA LEU A 5 15.31 2.85 -6.69
C LEU A 5 16.07 4.01 -7.36
N HIS A 6 15.68 4.36 -8.58
CA HIS A 6 16.30 5.44 -9.36
C HIS A 6 15.24 6.30 -10.02
N TYR A 7 15.58 7.56 -10.22
CA TYR A 7 14.88 8.42 -11.15
C TYR A 7 15.24 8.03 -12.61
N ASP A 8 14.48 8.50 -13.57
CA ASP A 8 14.69 8.23 -15.00
C ASP A 8 16.05 8.75 -15.52
N ASP A 9 16.62 9.76 -14.84
CA ASP A 9 17.97 10.28 -15.14
C ASP A 9 19.10 9.39 -14.59
N GLY A 10 18.78 8.32 -13.89
CA GLY A 10 19.73 7.39 -13.27
C GLY A 10 20.20 7.77 -11.86
N CYS A 11 19.79 8.93 -11.34
CA CYS A 11 20.10 9.30 -9.96
C CYS A 11 19.37 8.39 -8.97
N GLN A 12 20.01 8.03 -7.88
CA GLN A 12 19.38 7.21 -6.84
C GLN A 12 18.23 7.97 -6.17
N TYR A 13 17.11 7.28 -5.98
CA TYR A 13 15.99 7.73 -5.17
C TYR A 13 15.97 6.97 -3.85
N ILE A 14 16.13 7.69 -2.75
CA ILE A 14 16.03 7.14 -1.40
C ILE A 14 14.78 7.72 -0.76
N PRO A 15 13.68 6.94 -0.66
CA PRO A 15 12.45 7.40 -0.03
C PRO A 15 12.64 7.52 1.48
N ILE A 16 12.46 8.73 2.00
CA ILE A 16 12.50 9.05 3.42
C ILE A 16 11.19 9.72 3.81
N GLY A 17 10.40 9.05 4.65
CA GLY A 17 9.09 9.57 4.99
C GLY A 17 8.32 8.75 6.00
N TYR A 18 6.99 8.88 5.95
CA TYR A 18 6.08 8.28 6.91
C TYR A 18 4.88 7.60 6.25
N ASN A 19 4.24 6.69 7.00
CA ASN A 19 2.90 6.26 6.71
C ASN A 19 1.92 7.39 7.08
N ILE A 20 1.54 8.20 6.08
CA ILE A 20 0.46 9.18 6.18
C ILE A 20 -0.77 8.55 5.53
N ALA A 21 -1.18 7.41 6.08
CA ALA A 21 -2.06 6.45 5.43
C ALA A 21 -3.48 6.96 5.20
N TRP A 22 -4.03 7.74 6.13
CA TRP A 22 -5.36 8.37 6.00
C TRP A 22 -5.48 9.63 6.84
N HIS A 23 -6.46 10.46 6.51
CA HIS A 23 -6.78 11.67 7.24
C HIS A 23 -7.79 11.41 8.38
N ASN A 24 -7.89 12.36 9.28
CA ASN A 24 -8.95 12.41 10.28
C ASN A 24 -10.22 13.10 9.68
N ASN A 25 -10.72 14.17 10.28
CA ASN A 25 -11.97 14.81 9.88
C ASN A 25 -11.84 15.81 8.71
N ASN A 26 -10.64 16.33 8.43
CA ASN A 26 -10.41 17.32 7.39
C ASN A 26 -9.20 16.93 6.55
N PRO A 27 -9.42 16.32 5.37
CA PRO A 27 -8.31 15.84 4.52
C PRO A 27 -7.37 16.97 4.12
N VAL A 28 -7.87 18.10 3.65
CA VAL A 28 -7.04 19.22 3.18
C VAL A 28 -6.16 19.75 4.30
N LEU A 29 -6.71 20.06 5.47
CA LEU A 29 -5.94 20.57 6.60
C LEU A 29 -4.93 19.55 7.11
N ASN A 30 -5.32 18.28 7.20
CA ASN A 30 -4.43 17.24 7.70
C ASN A 30 -3.22 17.05 6.78
N TYR A 31 -3.44 16.79 5.49
CA TYR A 31 -2.34 16.55 4.55
C TYR A 31 -1.50 17.80 4.33
N THR A 32 -2.08 18.98 4.24
CA THR A 32 -1.32 20.24 4.15
C THR A 32 -0.36 20.39 5.33
N THR A 33 -0.86 20.14 6.55
CA THR A 33 -0.06 20.25 7.77
C THR A 33 1.06 19.20 7.81
N TRP A 34 0.73 17.94 7.56
CA TRP A 34 1.67 16.83 7.69
C TRP A 34 2.75 16.86 6.61
N LEU A 35 2.37 17.07 5.34
CA LEU A 35 3.33 17.11 4.24
C LEU A 35 4.23 18.34 4.31
N SER A 36 3.70 19.50 4.74
CA SER A 36 4.56 20.68 4.95
C SER A 36 5.60 20.46 6.05
N LYS A 37 5.23 19.77 7.14
CA LYS A 37 6.19 19.44 8.20
C LYS A 37 7.21 18.41 7.75
N LEU A 38 6.78 17.40 7.02
CA LEU A 38 7.66 16.35 6.48
C LEU A 38 8.67 16.94 5.49
N SER A 39 8.20 17.76 4.55
CA SER A 39 9.06 18.46 3.58
C SER A 39 10.07 19.38 4.27
N ALA A 40 9.65 20.10 5.32
CA ALA A 40 10.52 21.03 6.05
C ALA A 40 11.72 20.34 6.74
N VAL A 41 11.64 19.05 7.02
CA VAL A 41 12.73 18.25 7.60
C VAL A 41 13.44 17.36 6.57
N GLY A 42 13.19 17.57 5.28
CA GLY A 42 13.88 16.87 4.21
C GLY A 42 13.25 15.53 3.80
N GLY A 43 12.07 15.20 4.33
CA GLY A 43 11.32 14.04 3.83
C GLY A 43 10.84 14.26 2.40
N ASN A 44 10.83 13.20 1.60
CA ASN A 44 10.51 13.23 0.18
C ASN A 44 9.51 12.16 -0.25
N PHE A 45 8.90 11.45 0.72
CA PHE A 45 8.07 10.27 0.47
C PHE A 45 6.98 10.13 1.53
N TYR A 46 5.84 9.60 1.15
CA TYR A 46 4.86 9.07 2.09
C TYR A 46 4.06 7.92 1.48
N ARG A 47 3.58 7.04 2.35
CA ARG A 47 2.69 5.96 1.98
C ARG A 47 1.26 6.35 2.29
N LEU A 48 0.39 6.28 1.30
CA LEU A 48 -1.02 6.66 1.35
C LEU A 48 -1.88 5.44 1.05
N TRP A 49 -2.94 5.23 1.84
CA TRP A 49 -3.91 4.18 1.58
C TRP A 49 -5.22 4.73 1.01
N MET A 50 -5.98 3.83 0.37
CA MET A 50 -7.33 4.09 -0.11
C MET A 50 -8.40 3.32 0.72
N PRO A 51 -8.47 3.47 2.04
CA PRO A 51 -9.45 2.79 2.87
C PRO A 51 -10.80 3.53 2.80
N HIS A 52 -11.89 2.81 3.09
CA HIS A 52 -13.23 3.39 3.07
C HIS A 52 -13.47 4.49 4.11
N TRP A 53 -12.68 4.55 5.18
CA TRP A 53 -12.69 5.64 6.18
C TRP A 53 -11.79 6.82 5.82
N GLY A 54 -11.11 6.76 4.69
CA GLY A 54 -10.23 7.79 4.15
C GLY A 54 -10.60 8.14 2.70
N LEU A 55 -9.63 8.02 1.81
CA LEU A 55 -9.78 8.34 0.38
C LEU A 55 -10.21 7.14 -0.48
N GLY A 56 -10.92 6.17 0.08
CA GLY A 56 -11.42 5.01 -0.66
C GLY A 56 -12.36 5.39 -1.80
N MET A 57 -12.27 4.62 -2.90
CA MET A 57 -13.07 4.88 -4.10
C MET A 57 -14.48 4.32 -4.00
N GLU A 58 -14.63 3.12 -3.47
CA GLU A 58 -15.87 2.36 -3.44
C GLU A 58 -16.04 1.62 -2.13
N TRP A 59 -17.27 1.52 -1.66
CA TRP A 59 -17.64 0.75 -0.48
C TRP A 59 -19.11 0.35 -0.57
N ARG A 60 -19.61 -0.49 0.37
CA ARG A 60 -21.04 -0.80 0.44
C ARG A 60 -21.87 0.50 0.47
N ASN A 61 -23.11 0.42 0.02
CA ASN A 61 -24.00 1.57 0.00
C ASN A 61 -24.15 2.17 1.41
N GLY A 62 -23.98 3.48 1.51
CA GLY A 62 -24.01 4.25 2.76
C GLY A 62 -22.76 5.12 2.94
N ASN A 63 -22.85 6.12 3.81
CA ASN A 63 -21.76 7.06 4.10
C ASN A 63 -21.15 7.74 2.86
N GLY A 64 -22.01 8.04 1.87
CA GLY A 64 -21.60 8.65 0.61
C GLY A 64 -21.04 7.69 -0.43
N TYR A 65 -21.00 6.40 -0.14
CA TYR A 65 -20.69 5.35 -1.10
C TYR A 65 -21.96 4.75 -1.70
N SER A 66 -21.84 4.18 -2.89
CA SER A 66 -22.97 3.67 -3.66
C SER A 66 -22.80 2.22 -4.12
N GLY A 67 -21.85 1.49 -3.55
CA GLY A 67 -21.57 0.09 -3.86
C GLY A 67 -20.40 -0.12 -4.82
N LEU A 68 -20.21 -1.36 -5.23
CA LEU A 68 -19.17 -1.78 -6.15
C LEU A 68 -19.26 -1.06 -7.49
N ARG A 69 -18.14 -0.62 -8.05
CA ARG A 69 -18.01 0.09 -9.32
C ARG A 69 -18.68 1.48 -9.37
N LYS A 70 -19.04 2.02 -8.24
CA LYS A 70 -19.58 3.38 -8.12
C LYS A 70 -18.64 4.21 -7.26
N TYR A 71 -17.81 5.00 -7.91
CA TYR A 71 -16.73 5.72 -7.26
C TYR A 71 -17.23 6.97 -6.56
N LYS A 72 -16.70 7.22 -5.37
CA LYS A 72 -17.05 8.39 -4.55
C LYS A 72 -16.25 9.59 -5.03
N GLU A 73 -16.84 10.37 -5.92
CA GLU A 73 -16.19 11.49 -6.61
C GLU A 73 -15.60 12.54 -5.66
N THR A 74 -16.20 12.75 -4.49
CA THR A 74 -15.60 13.66 -3.50
C THR A 74 -14.25 13.19 -2.99
N ASN A 75 -14.08 11.87 -2.77
CA ASN A 75 -12.79 11.31 -2.37
C ASN A 75 -11.78 11.37 -3.53
N MET A 76 -12.27 11.16 -4.76
CA MET A 76 -11.43 11.25 -5.95
C MET A 76 -10.93 12.67 -6.17
N ALA A 77 -11.79 13.68 -5.98
CA ALA A 77 -11.38 15.09 -6.04
C ALA A 77 -10.38 15.47 -4.93
N TYR A 78 -10.52 14.90 -3.72
CA TYR A 78 -9.49 15.09 -2.69
C TYR A 78 -8.15 14.44 -3.07
N LEU A 79 -8.18 13.29 -3.72
CA LEU A 79 -6.95 12.65 -4.17
C LEU A 79 -6.31 13.41 -5.35
N ASP A 80 -7.11 13.98 -6.28
CA ASP A 80 -6.58 14.88 -7.32
C ASP A 80 -5.79 16.03 -6.69
N TRP A 81 -6.43 16.76 -5.77
CA TRP A 81 -5.80 17.84 -5.03
C TRP A 81 -4.53 17.37 -4.29
N LEU A 82 -4.58 16.21 -3.64
CA LEU A 82 -3.46 15.69 -2.85
C LEU A 82 -2.26 15.32 -3.74
N VAL A 83 -2.52 14.76 -4.91
CA VAL A 83 -1.49 14.44 -5.91
C VAL A 83 -0.82 15.72 -6.40
N GLU A 84 -1.60 16.73 -6.79
CA GLU A 84 -1.08 18.06 -7.20
C GLU A 84 -0.28 18.73 -6.07
N TYR A 85 -0.79 18.70 -4.85
CA TYR A 85 -0.10 19.25 -3.69
C TYR A 85 1.21 18.52 -3.38
N SER A 86 1.26 17.22 -3.64
CA SER A 86 2.49 16.42 -3.49
C SER A 86 3.54 16.78 -4.53
N GLU A 87 3.14 17.08 -5.76
CA GLU A 87 4.04 17.61 -6.79
C GLU A 87 4.66 18.96 -6.36
N GLU A 88 3.84 19.88 -5.84
CA GLU A 88 4.33 21.16 -5.31
C GLU A 88 5.35 20.99 -4.17
N LYS A 89 5.27 19.89 -3.42
CA LYS A 89 6.15 19.58 -2.29
C LYS A 89 7.31 18.65 -2.65
N ASN A 90 7.41 18.18 -3.88
CA ASN A 90 8.36 17.17 -4.33
C ASN A 90 8.29 15.87 -3.48
N MET A 91 7.07 15.41 -3.20
CA MET A 91 6.79 14.23 -2.41
C MET A 91 6.42 13.05 -3.29
N GLY A 92 7.12 11.93 -3.16
CA GLY A 92 6.72 10.66 -3.74
C GLY A 92 5.58 10.01 -2.97
N ILE A 93 4.62 9.44 -3.67
CA ILE A 93 3.47 8.71 -3.11
C ILE A 93 3.60 7.23 -3.44
N MET A 94 3.62 6.37 -2.43
CA MET A 94 3.27 4.97 -2.60
C MET A 94 1.79 4.82 -2.30
N LEU A 95 0.98 4.61 -3.35
CA LEU A 95 -0.47 4.53 -3.21
C LEU A 95 -0.92 3.09 -3.00
N CYS A 96 -1.31 2.76 -1.77
CA CYS A 96 -1.85 1.46 -1.38
C CYS A 96 -3.35 1.36 -1.71
N ILE A 97 -3.68 0.47 -2.64
CA ILE A 97 -5.01 0.37 -3.26
C ILE A 97 -5.96 -0.49 -2.43
N GLN A 98 -5.46 -1.58 -1.85
CA GLN A 98 -6.23 -2.51 -1.03
C GLN A 98 -5.59 -2.68 0.35
N HIS A 99 -6.38 -3.08 1.35
CA HIS A 99 -5.88 -3.52 2.64
C HIS A 99 -6.53 -4.84 3.09
N HIS A 100 -5.82 -5.62 3.90
CA HIS A 100 -6.24 -6.95 4.32
C HIS A 100 -7.64 -6.99 4.94
N GLY A 101 -8.02 -6.00 5.74
CA GLY A 101 -9.32 -5.96 6.40
C GLY A 101 -10.50 -6.05 5.42
N GLN A 102 -10.37 -5.55 4.19
CA GLN A 102 -11.42 -5.65 3.16
C GLN A 102 -11.72 -7.09 2.74
N VAL A 103 -10.77 -8.01 2.97
CA VAL A 103 -10.82 -9.44 2.62
C VAL A 103 -10.57 -10.30 3.85
N SER A 104 -10.90 -9.80 5.03
CA SER A 104 -10.75 -10.52 6.30
C SER A 104 -11.99 -10.45 7.17
N THR A 105 -12.29 -11.58 7.83
CA THR A 105 -13.32 -11.73 8.87
C THR A 105 -12.71 -11.76 10.26
N THR A 106 -11.38 -11.77 10.39
CA THR A 106 -10.65 -11.99 11.64
C THR A 106 -9.72 -10.86 12.00
N VAL A 107 -8.87 -10.40 11.07
CA VAL A 107 -7.89 -9.33 11.33
C VAL A 107 -8.40 -8.01 10.74
N ASN A 108 -8.63 -7.01 11.59
CA ASN A 108 -9.26 -5.72 11.23
C ASN A 108 -10.50 -5.91 10.33
N PRO A 109 -11.49 -6.71 10.75
CA PRO A 109 -12.47 -7.35 9.89
C PRO A 109 -13.43 -6.34 9.25
N ASN A 110 -13.35 -6.20 7.92
CA ASN A 110 -14.25 -5.37 7.13
C ASN A 110 -14.98 -6.17 6.03
N TRP A 111 -14.75 -7.49 5.92
CA TRP A 111 -15.39 -8.30 4.88
C TRP A 111 -16.90 -8.19 4.85
N ARG A 112 -17.55 -8.11 6.02
CA ARG A 112 -19.01 -7.94 6.11
C ARG A 112 -19.50 -6.70 5.37
N GLU A 113 -18.65 -5.68 5.26
CA GLU A 113 -18.96 -4.39 4.65
C GLU A 113 -18.29 -4.19 3.28
N SER A 114 -17.43 -5.12 2.90
CA SER A 114 -16.73 -5.07 1.61
C SER A 114 -17.73 -5.05 0.45
N PRO A 115 -17.55 -4.19 -0.56
CA PRO A 115 -18.43 -4.15 -1.72
C PRO A 115 -18.29 -5.40 -2.60
N TYR A 116 -17.23 -6.18 -2.44
CA TYR A 116 -17.03 -7.44 -3.14
C TYR A 116 -17.86 -8.59 -2.54
N ASN A 117 -18.30 -8.48 -1.29
CA ASN A 117 -19.14 -9.48 -0.65
C ASN A 117 -20.53 -9.54 -1.31
N VAL A 118 -21.03 -10.75 -1.57
CA VAL A 118 -22.36 -10.98 -2.15
C VAL A 118 -23.48 -10.33 -1.36
N ALA A 119 -23.35 -10.23 -0.03
CA ALA A 119 -24.33 -9.57 0.83
C ALA A 119 -24.45 -8.04 0.54
N ASN A 120 -23.47 -7.45 -0.12
CA ASN A 120 -23.46 -6.04 -0.52
C ASN A 120 -23.58 -5.88 -2.06
N GLY A 121 -23.98 -6.94 -2.77
CA GLY A 121 -24.14 -6.95 -4.22
C GLY A 121 -22.86 -7.25 -5.00
N GLY A 122 -21.81 -7.70 -4.33
CA GLY A 122 -20.56 -8.13 -4.96
C GLY A 122 -20.61 -9.57 -5.47
N PRO A 123 -19.55 -10.03 -6.16
CA PRO A 123 -19.49 -11.34 -6.77
C PRO A 123 -18.94 -12.47 -5.85
N CYS A 124 -18.49 -12.16 -4.64
CA CYS A 124 -17.77 -13.09 -3.78
C CYS A 124 -18.62 -13.59 -2.63
N VAL A 125 -18.74 -14.90 -2.49
CA VAL A 125 -19.40 -15.56 -1.37
C VAL A 125 -18.46 -15.63 -0.17
N THR A 126 -17.21 -15.94 -0.42
CA THR A 126 -16.14 -16.04 0.58
C THR A 126 -15.03 -15.01 0.33
N THR A 127 -14.19 -14.77 1.33
CA THR A 127 -13.01 -13.93 1.20
C THR A 127 -12.04 -14.45 0.15
N ALA A 128 -11.86 -15.78 0.03
CA ALA A 128 -11.01 -16.42 -0.96
C ALA A 128 -11.44 -16.14 -2.41
N ASP A 129 -12.75 -15.95 -2.64
CA ASP A 129 -13.29 -15.63 -3.98
C ASP A 129 -12.76 -14.29 -4.51
N PHE A 130 -12.33 -13.38 -3.61
CA PHE A 130 -11.71 -12.13 -4.05
C PHE A 130 -10.51 -12.36 -4.96
N PHE A 131 -9.71 -13.38 -4.65
CA PHE A 131 -8.51 -13.73 -5.40
C PHE A 131 -8.78 -14.64 -6.60
N THR A 132 -9.86 -15.41 -6.58
CA THR A 132 -10.11 -16.50 -7.56
C THR A 132 -11.29 -16.22 -8.50
N ASN A 133 -12.30 -15.46 -8.06
CA ASN A 133 -13.49 -15.19 -8.84
C ASN A 133 -13.17 -14.22 -10.00
N GLN A 134 -13.41 -14.64 -11.24
CA GLN A 134 -13.08 -13.86 -12.44
C GLN A 134 -13.80 -12.50 -12.49
N THR A 135 -15.05 -12.43 -12.01
CA THR A 135 -15.79 -11.16 -11.96
C THR A 135 -15.17 -10.20 -10.96
N ALA A 136 -14.72 -10.69 -9.79
CA ALA A 136 -14.02 -9.89 -8.81
C ALA A 136 -12.70 -9.33 -9.36
N LYS A 137 -11.91 -10.17 -10.02
CA LYS A 137 -10.69 -9.76 -10.71
C LYS A 137 -10.93 -8.71 -11.80
N ASN A 138 -11.99 -8.89 -12.60
CA ASN A 138 -12.37 -7.91 -13.61
C ASN A 138 -12.79 -6.56 -12.99
N HIS A 139 -13.48 -6.57 -11.85
CA HIS A 139 -13.81 -5.33 -11.13
C HIS A 139 -12.57 -4.64 -10.59
N THR A 140 -11.61 -5.40 -10.06
CA THR A 140 -10.31 -4.87 -9.63
C THR A 140 -9.56 -4.24 -10.81
N LYS A 141 -9.47 -4.90 -11.95
CA LYS A 141 -8.84 -4.34 -13.17
C LYS A 141 -9.52 -3.06 -13.64
N ASN A 142 -10.85 -2.99 -13.62
CA ASN A 142 -11.58 -1.76 -13.96
C ASN A 142 -11.24 -0.60 -13.01
N ARG A 143 -11.10 -0.89 -11.71
CA ARG A 143 -10.67 0.10 -10.72
C ARG A 143 -9.21 0.53 -10.96
N LEU A 144 -8.30 -0.41 -11.20
CA LEU A 144 -6.92 -0.12 -11.57
C LEU A 144 -6.86 0.76 -12.83
N LYS A 145 -7.62 0.42 -13.87
CA LYS A 145 -7.68 1.24 -15.08
C LYS A 145 -8.11 2.68 -14.82
N TYR A 146 -9.10 2.87 -13.94
CA TYR A 146 -9.53 4.21 -13.53
C TYR A 146 -8.40 4.96 -12.79
N ILE A 147 -7.72 4.30 -11.85
CA ILE A 147 -6.61 4.84 -11.07
C ILE A 147 -5.48 5.29 -12.01
N LEU A 148 -5.04 4.41 -12.90
CA LEU A 148 -3.98 4.69 -13.86
C LEU A 148 -4.34 5.85 -14.79
N ALA A 149 -5.57 5.86 -15.32
CA ALA A 149 -6.03 6.92 -16.22
C ALA A 149 -6.15 8.28 -15.53
N ARG A 150 -6.45 8.31 -14.21
CA ARG A 150 -6.68 9.56 -13.48
C ARG A 150 -5.41 10.14 -12.89
N TRP A 151 -4.52 9.32 -12.35
CA TRP A 151 -3.34 9.78 -11.60
C TRP A 151 -1.99 9.32 -12.16
N GLY A 152 -1.98 8.41 -13.14
CA GLY A 152 -0.73 7.92 -13.72
C GLY A 152 0.08 8.99 -14.47
N TYR A 153 -0.48 10.16 -14.72
CA TYR A 153 0.28 11.28 -15.30
C TYR A 153 1.25 11.94 -14.30
N SER A 154 1.02 11.73 -13.02
CA SER A 154 1.71 12.48 -11.97
C SER A 154 3.07 11.90 -11.64
N THR A 155 4.07 12.77 -11.66
CA THR A 155 5.44 12.45 -11.23
C THR A 155 5.56 12.24 -9.71
N SER A 156 4.53 12.60 -8.95
CA SER A 156 4.46 12.30 -7.51
C SER A 156 4.06 10.86 -7.21
N ILE A 157 3.41 10.15 -8.13
CA ILE A 157 3.17 8.73 -7.92
C ILE A 157 4.49 7.97 -8.11
N MET A 158 5.07 7.52 -7.01
CA MET A 158 6.27 6.69 -7.04
C MET A 158 5.93 5.24 -7.38
N SER A 159 4.87 4.72 -6.79
CA SER A 159 4.48 3.33 -6.99
C SER A 159 3.02 3.05 -6.65
N TRP A 160 2.50 2.01 -7.30
CA TRP A 160 1.22 1.39 -6.99
C TRP A 160 1.47 0.21 -6.05
N GLU A 161 0.93 0.27 -4.85
CA GLU A 161 0.94 -0.84 -3.92
C GLU A 161 -0.39 -1.59 -4.02
N LEU A 162 -0.34 -2.84 -4.49
CA LEU A 162 -1.54 -3.62 -4.74
C LEU A 162 -2.32 -3.93 -3.46
N PHE A 163 -1.60 -4.26 -2.38
CA PHE A 163 -2.21 -4.72 -1.13
C PHE A 163 -1.36 -4.38 0.09
N ASN A 164 -1.99 -3.91 1.16
CA ASN A 164 -1.36 -3.85 2.47
C ASN A 164 -1.52 -5.19 3.18
N GLU A 165 -0.39 -5.79 3.58
CA GLU A 165 -0.32 -6.96 4.47
C GLU A 165 -1.27 -8.09 4.08
N VAL A 166 -1.19 -8.50 2.81
CA VAL A 166 -2.11 -9.46 2.22
C VAL A 166 -2.19 -10.80 2.96
N ASN A 167 -1.14 -11.17 3.68
CA ASN A 167 -1.13 -12.39 4.52
C ASN A 167 -2.09 -12.35 5.72
N TRP A 168 -2.63 -11.18 6.09
CA TRP A 168 -3.71 -11.03 7.08
C TRP A 168 -5.12 -11.20 6.51
N THR A 169 -5.27 -11.51 5.21
CA THR A 169 -6.56 -11.95 4.67
C THR A 169 -6.90 -13.35 5.16
N ASP A 170 -8.18 -13.70 5.14
CA ASP A 170 -8.59 -15.02 5.67
C ASP A 170 -7.96 -16.15 4.86
N ASN A 171 -7.45 -17.14 5.58
CA ASN A 171 -6.83 -18.35 5.01
C ASN A 171 -5.64 -18.09 4.06
N ALA A 172 -5.01 -16.92 4.12
CA ALA A 172 -3.96 -16.50 3.19
C ALA A 172 -2.87 -17.56 2.95
N VAL A 173 -2.43 -18.25 4.02
CA VAL A 173 -1.43 -19.33 3.91
C VAL A 173 -1.98 -20.53 3.12
N ALA A 174 -3.24 -20.92 3.35
CA ALA A 174 -3.84 -22.05 2.65
C ALA A 174 -4.12 -21.77 1.16
N ILE A 175 -4.28 -20.51 0.79
CA ILE A 175 -4.55 -20.07 -0.59
C ILE A 175 -3.40 -19.23 -1.18
N GLU A 176 -2.18 -19.37 -0.68
CA GLU A 176 -1.03 -18.54 -1.05
C GLU A 176 -0.79 -18.51 -2.56
N SER A 177 -0.89 -19.65 -3.24
CA SER A 177 -0.76 -19.72 -4.69
C SER A 177 -1.84 -18.92 -5.44
N SER A 178 -3.07 -18.87 -4.92
CA SER A 178 -4.15 -18.04 -5.50
C SER A 178 -3.89 -16.56 -5.27
N VAL A 179 -3.38 -16.19 -4.09
CA VAL A 179 -2.97 -14.83 -3.78
C VAL A 179 -1.82 -14.39 -4.68
N ALA A 180 -0.81 -15.24 -4.87
CA ALA A 180 0.32 -14.97 -5.76
C ALA A 180 -0.13 -14.83 -7.23
N SER A 181 -1.00 -15.71 -7.71
CA SER A 181 -1.57 -15.64 -9.06
C SER A 181 -2.37 -14.35 -9.27
N TRP A 182 -3.12 -13.90 -8.26
CA TRP A 182 -3.85 -12.64 -8.31
C TRP A 182 -2.88 -11.44 -8.41
N HIS A 183 -1.81 -11.44 -7.61
CA HIS A 183 -0.80 -10.38 -7.66
C HIS A 183 -0.11 -10.33 -9.02
N ALA A 184 0.25 -11.49 -9.57
CA ALA A 184 0.82 -11.59 -10.90
C ALA A 184 -0.12 -10.99 -11.96
N GLU A 185 -1.39 -11.38 -11.94
CA GLU A 185 -2.39 -10.88 -12.90
C GLU A 185 -2.63 -9.36 -12.77
N MET A 186 -2.66 -8.81 -11.54
CA MET A 186 -2.86 -7.38 -11.33
C MET A 186 -1.61 -6.57 -11.64
N ALA A 187 -0.42 -7.07 -11.28
CA ALA A 187 0.84 -6.40 -11.61
C ALA A 187 1.07 -6.34 -13.12
N THR A 188 0.91 -7.46 -13.84
CA THR A 188 0.98 -7.48 -15.31
C THR A 188 -0.04 -6.51 -15.92
N PHE A 189 -1.27 -6.50 -15.41
CA PHE A 189 -2.29 -5.55 -15.90
C PHE A 189 -1.86 -4.10 -15.72
N ILE A 190 -1.24 -3.72 -14.59
CA ILE A 190 -0.70 -2.38 -14.40
C ILE A 190 0.42 -2.12 -15.42
N LYS A 191 1.40 -3.00 -15.54
CA LYS A 191 2.52 -2.85 -16.47
C LYS A 191 2.10 -2.68 -17.93
N GLU A 192 1.03 -3.34 -18.34
CA GLU A 192 0.48 -3.23 -19.70
C GLU A 192 -0.34 -1.94 -19.94
N ASN A 193 -0.88 -1.32 -18.89
CA ASN A 193 -1.82 -0.20 -19.01
C ASN A 193 -1.29 1.13 -18.45
N ASP A 194 -0.20 1.10 -17.68
CA ASP A 194 0.46 2.30 -17.15
C ASP A 194 1.53 2.78 -18.16
N VAL A 195 1.15 3.75 -18.96
CA VAL A 195 2.02 4.29 -20.02
C VAL A 195 3.25 5.03 -19.51
N TYR A 196 3.27 5.38 -18.23
CA TYR A 196 4.39 6.08 -17.57
C TYR A 196 5.34 5.13 -16.86
N GLY A 197 4.93 3.87 -16.67
CA GLY A 197 5.81 2.82 -16.16
C GLY A 197 6.13 2.91 -14.67
N HIS A 198 5.19 3.39 -13.84
CA HIS A 198 5.38 3.45 -12.39
C HIS A 198 5.72 2.08 -11.80
N LEU A 199 6.41 2.11 -10.67
CA LEU A 199 6.76 0.91 -9.92
C LEU A 199 5.52 0.24 -9.34
N VAL A 200 5.55 -1.09 -9.26
CA VAL A 200 4.49 -1.90 -8.65
C VAL A 200 5.06 -2.69 -7.49
N THR A 201 4.33 -2.71 -6.39
CA THR A 201 4.69 -3.46 -5.19
C THR A 201 3.44 -3.98 -4.45
N THR A 202 3.66 -4.63 -3.35
CA THR A 202 2.66 -5.05 -2.35
C THR A 202 3.33 -5.13 -0.99
N SER A 203 2.60 -5.47 0.07
CA SER A 203 3.25 -5.74 1.36
C SER A 203 2.71 -6.99 2.05
N THR A 204 3.55 -7.53 2.92
CA THR A 204 3.24 -8.63 3.84
C THR A 204 3.73 -8.28 5.24
N ALA A 205 2.97 -8.69 6.26
CA ALA A 205 3.36 -8.56 7.66
C ALA A 205 4.28 -9.70 8.14
N SER A 206 4.66 -10.62 7.24
CA SER A 206 5.52 -11.76 7.53
C SER A 206 6.62 -11.86 6.50
N GLU A 207 7.85 -12.04 6.96
CA GLU A 207 9.02 -12.21 6.11
C GLU A 207 8.99 -13.53 5.32
N ASP A 208 8.33 -14.55 5.86
CA ASP A 208 8.28 -15.89 5.27
C ASP A 208 7.13 -16.08 4.28
N TYR A 209 6.23 -15.09 4.13
CA TYR A 209 5.09 -15.16 3.24
C TYR A 209 5.34 -14.48 1.90
N GLY A 210 4.74 -15.04 0.83
CA GLY A 210 4.65 -14.36 -0.46
C GLY A 210 5.88 -14.51 -1.35
N LYS A 211 6.68 -15.55 -1.21
CA LYS A 211 7.87 -15.76 -2.07
C LYS A 211 7.56 -15.76 -3.55
N GLU A 212 6.42 -16.36 -3.95
CA GLU A 212 5.99 -16.35 -5.35
C GLU A 212 5.59 -14.93 -5.81
N ILE A 213 5.05 -14.11 -4.91
CA ILE A 213 4.75 -12.70 -5.20
C ILE A 213 6.05 -11.93 -5.47
N TRP A 214 7.03 -12.08 -4.57
CA TRP A 214 8.29 -11.34 -4.67
C TRP A 214 9.14 -11.77 -5.87
N ASN A 215 9.05 -13.04 -6.30
CA ASN A 215 9.72 -13.55 -7.49
C ASN A 215 9.04 -13.12 -8.81
N ASN A 216 7.85 -12.54 -8.76
CA ASN A 216 7.17 -12.06 -9.96
C ASN A 216 7.93 -10.87 -10.58
N PRO A 217 8.29 -10.91 -11.89
CA PRO A 217 9.06 -9.85 -12.53
C PRO A 217 8.34 -8.50 -12.58
N ASP A 218 7.01 -8.48 -12.56
CA ASP A 218 6.18 -7.26 -12.59
C ASP A 218 6.02 -6.61 -11.20
N ILE A 219 6.56 -7.21 -10.15
CA ILE A 219 6.76 -6.58 -8.84
C ILE A 219 8.17 -6.01 -8.79
N ASP A 220 8.32 -4.70 -8.76
CA ASP A 220 9.60 -4.01 -8.94
C ASP A 220 10.48 -4.01 -7.70
N PHE A 221 9.90 -3.95 -6.52
CA PHE A 221 10.63 -3.95 -5.26
C PHE A 221 9.85 -4.68 -4.16
N THR A 222 10.58 -5.18 -3.18
CA THR A 222 10.01 -5.86 -2.02
C THR A 222 9.72 -4.88 -0.89
N GLN A 223 8.78 -5.23 -0.01
CA GLN A 223 8.52 -4.49 1.21
C GLN A 223 8.63 -5.40 2.44
N SER A 224 9.13 -4.84 3.53
CA SER A 224 9.09 -5.44 4.88
C SER A 224 8.30 -4.55 5.82
N HIS A 225 7.56 -5.19 6.74
CA HIS A 225 6.90 -4.54 7.85
C HIS A 225 7.43 -5.16 9.15
N ILE A 226 8.09 -4.36 9.98
CA ILE A 226 8.77 -4.84 11.19
C ILE A 226 8.33 -4.05 12.40
N TYR A 227 7.67 -4.74 13.33
CA TYR A 227 7.30 -4.20 14.64
C TYR A 227 7.89 -5.09 15.73
N ILE A 228 8.78 -4.54 16.54
CA ILE A 228 9.42 -5.28 17.64
C ILE A 228 9.46 -4.40 18.91
N ASN A 229 9.34 -5.06 20.06
CA ASN A 229 9.27 -4.39 21.37
C ASN A 229 10.65 -4.35 22.08
N ASN A 230 11.71 -4.03 21.36
CA ASN A 230 13.04 -3.95 21.95
C ASN A 230 14.00 -3.04 21.15
N GLU A 231 15.16 -2.77 21.72
CA GLU A 231 16.21 -1.93 21.15
C GLU A 231 16.92 -2.49 19.91
N ASN A 232 16.52 -3.64 19.41
CA ASN A 232 17.16 -4.27 18.23
C ASN A 232 16.45 -3.96 16.91
N ILE A 233 15.55 -2.97 16.85
CA ILE A 233 14.78 -2.64 15.65
C ILE A 233 15.68 -2.31 14.46
N GLU A 234 16.73 -1.52 14.65
CA GLU A 234 17.71 -1.16 13.62
C GLU A 234 18.36 -2.42 13.00
N ARG A 235 18.80 -3.35 13.87
CA ARG A 235 19.41 -4.60 13.42
C ARG A 235 18.40 -5.48 12.67
N ALA A 236 17.17 -5.53 13.13
CA ALA A 236 16.10 -6.28 12.47
C ALA A 236 15.82 -5.73 11.07
N ILE A 237 15.68 -4.42 10.93
CA ILE A 237 15.48 -3.74 9.64
C ILE A 237 16.63 -4.01 8.67
N VAL A 238 17.88 -3.82 9.12
CA VAL A 238 19.07 -4.06 8.29
C VAL A 238 19.17 -5.54 7.89
N SER A 239 18.88 -6.47 8.80
CA SER A 239 18.92 -7.90 8.53
C SER A 239 17.87 -8.30 7.50
N SER A 240 16.62 -7.89 7.67
CA SER A 240 15.51 -8.14 6.76
C SER A 240 15.82 -7.58 5.37
N SER A 241 16.24 -6.32 5.28
CA SER A 241 16.55 -5.67 4.01
C SER A 241 17.66 -6.41 3.26
N LYS A 242 18.74 -6.81 3.94
CA LYS A 242 19.82 -7.60 3.34
C LYS A 242 19.37 -8.99 2.89
N GLN A 243 18.52 -9.64 3.66
CA GLN A 243 17.98 -10.96 3.30
C GLN A 243 17.12 -10.87 2.05
N ARG A 244 16.16 -9.94 2.00
CA ARG A 244 15.28 -9.75 0.84
C ARG A 244 16.05 -9.36 -0.42
N LEU A 245 17.00 -8.44 -0.30
CA LEU A 245 17.86 -8.05 -1.42
C LEU A 245 18.62 -9.26 -1.99
N LYS A 246 19.14 -10.13 -1.12
CA LYS A 246 19.87 -11.33 -1.54
C LYS A 246 18.94 -12.40 -2.13
N GLU A 247 17.73 -12.56 -1.57
CA GLU A 247 16.80 -13.62 -1.97
C GLU A 247 16.09 -13.29 -3.29
N PHE A 248 15.69 -12.03 -3.48
CA PHE A 248 14.85 -11.62 -4.61
C PHE A 248 15.59 -10.79 -5.68
N GLU A 249 16.81 -10.33 -5.39
CA GLU A 249 17.60 -9.47 -6.28
C GLU A 249 16.87 -8.20 -6.73
N LYS A 250 16.03 -7.64 -5.83
CA LYS A 250 15.22 -6.44 -6.04
C LYS A 250 15.47 -5.41 -4.94
N PRO A 251 15.30 -4.10 -5.23
CA PRO A 251 15.28 -3.10 -4.18
C PRO A 251 14.30 -3.49 -3.06
N THR A 252 14.59 -3.08 -1.85
CA THR A 252 13.74 -3.34 -0.68
C THR A 252 13.39 -2.02 0.00
N LEU A 253 12.12 -1.82 0.28
CA LEU A 253 11.63 -0.70 1.07
C LEU A 253 11.14 -1.21 2.44
N MET A 254 11.53 -0.52 3.51
CA MET A 254 10.87 -0.70 4.80
C MET A 254 9.55 0.08 4.77
N GLY A 255 8.45 -0.62 4.42
CA GLY A 255 7.13 -0.02 4.24
C GLY A 255 6.50 0.42 5.54
N GLU A 256 6.73 -0.36 6.62
CA GLU A 256 6.30 -0.03 7.97
C GLU A 256 7.31 -0.54 9.00
N PHE A 257 7.59 0.27 10.00
CA PHE A 257 8.34 -0.18 11.16
C PHE A 257 7.99 0.62 12.42
N GLY A 258 8.26 0.03 13.56
CA GLY A 258 8.02 0.69 14.85
C GLY A 258 8.35 -0.20 16.03
N LEU A 259 8.36 0.42 17.21
CA LEU A 259 8.51 -0.28 18.49
C LEU A 259 7.14 -0.75 18.97
N GLY A 260 6.80 -2.00 18.61
CA GLY A 260 5.52 -2.64 18.90
C GLY A 260 4.38 -2.23 17.98
N ASP A 261 3.41 -3.11 17.87
CA ASP A 261 2.23 -2.95 17.02
C ASP A 261 1.10 -2.11 17.67
N ASN A 262 1.09 -2.06 19.02
CA ASN A 262 0.13 -1.30 19.83
C ASN A 262 0.85 -0.41 20.86
N ALA A 263 2.04 0.03 20.53
CA ALA A 263 2.95 0.58 21.51
C ALA A 263 2.47 1.92 22.10
N ASN A 264 2.40 1.95 23.39
CA ASN A 264 2.63 3.18 24.11
C ASN A 264 4.13 3.50 24.02
N LEU A 265 4.54 4.13 22.94
CA LEU A 265 5.93 4.45 22.59
C LEU A 265 6.65 5.21 23.69
N SER A 266 5.90 5.95 24.54
CA SER A 266 6.45 6.72 25.66
C SER A 266 7.22 5.88 26.68
N ASN A 267 6.96 4.56 26.74
CA ASN A 267 7.63 3.68 27.68
C ASN A 267 8.78 2.86 27.08
N ILE A 268 8.85 2.77 25.73
CA ILE A 268 9.82 1.91 25.03
C ILE A 268 10.95 2.75 24.43
N ASP A 269 10.61 3.90 23.87
CA ASP A 269 11.54 4.84 23.23
C ASP A 269 11.12 6.28 23.53
N ALA A 270 11.14 6.62 24.83
CA ALA A 270 10.68 7.93 25.31
C ALA A 270 11.43 9.11 24.68
N ASP A 271 12.69 8.92 24.34
CA ASP A 271 13.57 9.92 23.74
C ASP A 271 13.66 9.80 22.22
N GLY A 272 12.99 8.82 21.59
CA GLY A 272 12.98 8.60 20.15
C GLY A 272 14.32 8.12 19.57
N VAL A 273 15.24 7.62 20.42
CA VAL A 273 16.61 7.25 20.01
C VAL A 273 16.62 6.07 19.06
N HIS A 274 15.84 5.04 19.34
CA HIS A 274 15.81 3.83 18.51
C HIS A 274 15.16 4.08 17.15
N ILE A 275 14.09 4.87 17.11
CA ILE A 275 13.45 5.30 15.87
C ILE A 275 14.32 6.26 15.07
N HIS A 276 15.08 7.13 15.76
CA HIS A 276 15.99 8.07 15.10
C HIS A 276 17.17 7.37 14.41
N ASN A 277 17.65 6.28 14.98
CA ASN A 277 18.81 5.55 14.47
C ASN A 277 18.48 4.54 13.39
N THR A 278 17.19 4.32 13.07
CA THR A 278 16.75 3.42 11.98
C THR A 278 16.65 4.14 10.66
#